data_d419001c3e409739c73c035a65fc18dd
#
_entry.id   d419001c3e409739c73c035a65fc18dd
#
_cell.length_a   1.000
_cell.length_b   1.000
_cell.length_c   1.000
_cell.angle_alpha   90.00
_cell.angle_beta   90.00
_cell.angle_gamma   90.00
#
_symmetry.space_group_name_H-M   'P 1'
#
loop_
_entity.id
_entity.type
_entity.pdbx_description
1 polymer ?
#
loop_
_entity_poly.entity_id
_entity_poly.type
_entity_poly.pdbx_seq_one_letter_code
_entity_poly.pdbx_strand_id
1 'polypeptide(L)'
;MVETAEQLNKKTSQRYSKRILDNVEEINNKYILPALENGNGGIILRRSMIIPESIDYFKSLGYGVLEEENNQIGIYWNVDTFEEARSKKSKTLF
;
A
#
# COMPACT_ATOMS: atom_id res chain seq x y z
N MET A 1 -17.39 21.85 17.92
CA MET A 1 -18.19 20.70 17.50
C MET A 1 -17.29 19.50 17.23
N VAL A 2 -17.65 18.36 17.80
CA VAL A 2 -16.87 17.13 17.59
C VAL A 2 -17.22 16.54 16.22
N GLU A 3 -16.20 16.25 15.43
CA GLU A 3 -16.42 15.65 14.15
C GLU A 3 -16.77 14.16 14.30
N THR A 4 -17.71 13.70 13.47
CA THR A 4 -18.06 12.28 13.44
C THR A 4 -17.01 11.52 12.64
N ALA A 5 -16.96 10.20 12.82
CA ALA A 5 -16.07 9.35 12.03
C ALA A 5 -16.35 9.50 10.52
N GLU A 6 -17.60 9.69 10.16
CA GLU A 6 -18.01 9.89 8.77
C GLU A 6 -17.43 11.19 8.23
N GLN A 7 -17.45 12.25 9.00
CA GLN A 7 -16.88 13.53 8.59
C GLN A 7 -15.35 13.44 8.46
N LEU A 8 -14.72 12.72 9.36
CA LEU A 8 -13.28 12.49 9.27
C LEU A 8 -12.92 11.66 8.02
N ASN A 9 -13.73 10.67 7.69
CA ASN A 9 -13.54 9.89 6.48
C ASN A 9 -13.68 10.75 5.24
N LYS A 10 -14.66 11.65 5.21
CA LYS A 10 -14.81 12.58 4.11
C LYS A 10 -13.60 13.48 3.94
N LYS A 11 -13.09 14.03 5.04
CA LYS A 11 -11.91 14.87 5.01
C LYS A 11 -10.69 14.10 4.51
N THR A 12 -10.52 12.88 4.97
CA THR A 12 -9.43 12.01 4.52
C THR A 12 -9.55 11.73 3.04
N SER A 13 -10.75 11.42 2.56
CA SER A 13 -11.00 11.19 1.14
C SER A 13 -10.74 12.42 0.28
N GLN A 14 -11.00 13.60 0.80
CA GLN A 14 -10.77 14.85 0.09
C GLN A 14 -9.29 15.18 -0.07
N ARG A 15 -8.42 14.59 0.75
CA ARG A 15 -6.97 14.77 0.63
C ARG A 15 -6.43 14.08 -0.63
N TYR A 16 -7.15 13.13 -1.16
CA TYR A 16 -6.73 12.34 -2.29
C TYR A 16 -7.65 12.60 -3.47
N SER A 17 -7.07 12.95 -4.61
CA SER A 17 -7.82 13.20 -5.83
C SER A 17 -8.42 11.90 -6.35
N LYS A 18 -9.40 12.04 -7.26
CA LYS A 18 -9.98 10.88 -7.93
C LYS A 18 -8.90 10.03 -8.61
N ARG A 19 -7.90 10.69 -9.19
CA ARG A 19 -6.78 10.01 -9.84
C ARG A 19 -6.07 9.05 -8.88
N ILE A 20 -5.83 9.49 -7.65
CA ILE A 20 -5.16 8.67 -6.63
C ILE A 20 -6.07 7.53 -6.21
N LEU A 21 -7.34 7.81 -5.95
CA LEU A 21 -8.30 6.79 -5.54
C LEU A 21 -8.53 5.75 -6.62
N ASP A 22 -8.57 6.17 -7.89
CA ASP A 22 -8.69 5.24 -9.02
C ASP A 22 -7.45 4.34 -9.13
N ASN A 23 -6.26 4.91 -8.88
CA ASN A 23 -5.03 4.12 -8.88
C ASN A 23 -5.03 3.09 -7.76
N VAL A 24 -5.44 3.47 -6.57
CA VAL A 24 -5.54 2.56 -5.42
C VAL A 24 -6.52 1.42 -5.73
N GLU A 25 -7.68 1.76 -6.30
CA GLU A 25 -8.68 0.76 -6.65
C GLU A 25 -8.16 -0.21 -7.70
N GLU A 26 -7.48 0.30 -8.71
CA GLU A 26 -6.87 -0.53 -9.74
C GLU A 26 -5.86 -1.51 -9.15
N ILE A 27 -4.98 -1.02 -8.30
CA ILE A 27 -3.98 -1.87 -7.64
C ILE A 27 -4.68 -2.92 -6.79
N ASN A 28 -5.68 -2.53 -6.03
CA ASN A 28 -6.42 -3.45 -5.19
C ASN A 28 -7.06 -4.57 -6.02
N ASN A 29 -7.77 -4.20 -7.08
CA ASN A 29 -8.52 -5.16 -7.88
C ASN A 29 -7.64 -6.07 -8.74
N LYS A 30 -6.57 -5.52 -9.31
CA LYS A 30 -5.71 -6.28 -10.23
C LYS A 30 -4.59 -7.05 -9.54
N TYR A 31 -4.12 -6.59 -8.39
CA TYR A 31 -2.94 -7.15 -7.75
C TYR A 31 -3.19 -7.67 -6.35
N ILE A 32 -3.83 -6.87 -5.49
CA ILE A 32 -4.02 -7.27 -4.08
C ILE A 32 -5.01 -8.42 -3.95
N LEU A 33 -6.21 -8.29 -4.53
CA LEU A 33 -7.23 -9.32 -4.40
C LEU A 33 -6.79 -10.67 -4.96
N PRO A 34 -6.18 -10.75 -6.18
CA PRO A 34 -5.69 -12.03 -6.68
C PRO A 34 -4.60 -12.62 -5.79
N ALA A 35 -3.70 -11.81 -5.27
CA ALA A 35 -2.64 -12.29 -4.37
C ALA A 35 -3.22 -12.81 -3.06
N LEU A 36 -4.23 -12.11 -2.53
CA LEU A 36 -4.92 -12.51 -1.32
C LEU A 36 -5.61 -13.87 -1.51
N GLU A 37 -6.26 -14.06 -2.65
CA GLU A 37 -6.91 -15.33 -2.99
C GLU A 37 -5.90 -16.48 -3.08
N ASN A 38 -4.67 -16.19 -3.48
CA ASN A 38 -3.60 -17.17 -3.57
C ASN A 38 -2.87 -17.36 -2.23
N GLY A 39 -3.30 -16.71 -1.17
CA GLY A 39 -2.71 -16.84 0.15
C GLY A 39 -1.43 -16.03 0.35
N ASN A 40 -1.13 -15.09 -0.55
CA ASN A 40 0.04 -14.23 -0.41
C ASN A 40 -0.21 -13.14 0.63
N GLY A 41 0.86 -12.71 1.28
CA GLY A 41 0.78 -11.65 2.29
C GLY A 41 1.22 -10.28 1.79
N GLY A 42 1.57 -10.16 0.53
CA GLY A 42 2.01 -8.90 -0.07
C GLY A 42 2.17 -9.01 -1.57
N ILE A 43 2.43 -7.87 -2.19
CA ILE A 43 2.68 -7.79 -3.63
C ILE A 43 3.87 -6.86 -3.87
N ILE A 44 4.49 -7.01 -5.05
CA ILE A 44 5.56 -6.12 -5.48
C ILE A 44 5.15 -5.52 -6.82
N LEU A 45 5.21 -4.20 -6.89
CA LEU A 45 4.83 -3.45 -8.08
C LEU A 45 6.01 -2.60 -8.56
N ARG A 46 6.03 -2.30 -9.85
CA ARG A 46 6.96 -1.30 -10.36
C ARG A 46 6.52 0.07 -9.86
N ARG A 47 7.50 0.90 -9.54
CA ARG A 47 7.21 2.25 -9.05
C ARG A 47 6.36 3.06 -10.03
N SER A 48 6.52 2.81 -11.33
CA SER A 48 5.72 3.49 -12.37
C SER A 48 4.24 3.11 -12.37
N MET A 49 3.88 2.03 -11.70
CA MET A 49 2.50 1.56 -11.64
C MET A 49 1.72 2.15 -10.46
N ILE A 50 2.40 2.87 -9.57
CA ILE A 50 1.76 3.44 -8.39
C ILE A 50 2.12 4.92 -8.26
N ILE A 51 1.10 5.72 -8.00
CA ILE A 51 1.29 7.16 -7.76
C ILE A 51 1.88 7.33 -6.35
N PRO A 52 2.88 8.21 -6.15
CA PRO A 52 3.46 8.39 -4.81
C PRO A 52 2.44 8.66 -3.71
N GLU A 53 1.40 9.44 -4.00
CA GLU A 53 0.35 9.74 -3.04
C GLU A 53 -0.50 8.52 -2.71
N SER A 54 -0.58 7.54 -3.64
CA SER A 54 -1.25 6.28 -3.39
C SER A 54 -0.50 5.45 -2.35
N ILE A 55 0.83 5.57 -2.32
CA ILE A 55 1.64 4.91 -1.29
C ILE A 55 1.22 5.42 0.09
N ASP A 56 1.09 6.74 0.23
CA ASP A 56 0.64 7.33 1.50
C ASP A 56 -0.75 6.84 1.89
N TYR A 57 -1.62 6.70 0.89
CA TYR A 57 -2.97 6.19 1.12
C TYR A 57 -2.93 4.76 1.67
N PHE A 58 -2.14 3.87 1.07
CA PHE A 58 -2.00 2.50 1.57
C PHE A 58 -1.44 2.47 2.98
N LYS A 59 -0.44 3.30 3.28
CA LYS A 59 0.10 3.41 4.62
C LYS A 59 -0.96 3.83 5.63
N SER A 60 -1.82 4.77 5.25
CA SER A 60 -2.90 5.24 6.12
C SER A 60 -3.93 4.17 6.44
N LEU A 61 -4.05 3.16 5.57
CA LEU A 61 -4.94 2.03 5.79
C LEU A 61 -4.31 0.91 6.62
N GLY A 62 -3.03 1.06 6.98
CA GLY A 62 -2.35 0.06 7.78
C GLY A 62 -1.50 -0.91 6.99
N TYR A 63 -1.38 -0.74 5.67
CA TYR A 63 -0.49 -1.57 4.87
C TYR A 63 0.98 -1.23 5.16
N GLY A 64 1.82 -2.24 5.17
CA GLY A 64 3.26 -2.04 5.21
C GLY A 64 3.77 -1.76 3.81
N VAL A 65 4.58 -0.74 3.63
CA VAL A 65 5.13 -0.40 2.32
C VAL A 65 6.65 -0.33 2.43
N LEU A 66 7.33 -1.04 1.55
CA LEU A 66 8.78 -1.05 1.48
C LEU A 66 9.26 -0.67 0.09
N GLU A 67 10.32 0.10 0.03
CA GLU A 67 10.99 0.35 -1.23
C GLU A 67 11.88 -0.86 -1.54
N GLU A 68 11.67 -1.44 -2.70
CA GLU A 68 12.43 -2.58 -3.16
C GLU A 68 13.47 -2.14 -4.19
N GLU A 69 14.37 -3.05 -4.54
CA GLU A 69 15.37 -2.80 -5.56
C GLU A 69 14.72 -2.68 -6.95
N ASN A 70 15.47 -2.11 -7.90
CA ASN A 70 15.04 -2.00 -9.30
C ASN A 70 13.76 -1.19 -9.51
N ASN A 71 13.59 -0.11 -8.73
CA ASN A 71 12.42 0.77 -8.84
C ASN A 71 11.11 0.02 -8.59
N GLN A 72 11.10 -0.84 -7.58
CA GLN A 72 9.93 -1.59 -7.17
C GLN A 72 9.45 -1.14 -5.80
N ILE A 73 8.16 -1.34 -5.55
CA ILE A 73 7.50 -1.03 -4.27
C ILE A 73 6.78 -2.29 -3.80
N GLY A 74 7.04 -2.69 -2.56
CA GLY A 74 6.32 -3.80 -1.94
C GLY A 74 5.20 -3.28 -1.06
N ILE A 75 4.00 -3.85 -1.22
CA ILE A 75 2.83 -3.51 -0.40
C ILE A 75 2.43 -4.79 0.33
N TYR A 76 2.37 -4.74 1.66
CA TYR A 76 2.15 -5.92 2.49
C TYR A 76 0.96 -5.70 3.42
N TRP A 77 0.11 -6.71 3.55
CA TRP A 77 -1.03 -6.69 4.49
C TRP A 77 -0.88 -7.74 5.59
N ASN A 78 0.03 -8.68 5.43
CA ASN A 78 0.34 -9.68 6.46
C ASN A 78 1.57 -9.23 7.23
N VAL A 79 1.46 -9.15 8.55
CA VAL A 79 2.54 -8.68 9.43
C VAL A 79 3.79 -9.53 9.30
N ASP A 80 3.63 -10.84 9.27
CA ASP A 80 4.76 -11.77 9.19
C ASP A 80 5.51 -11.63 7.86
N THR A 81 4.76 -11.49 6.76
CA THR A 81 5.33 -11.30 5.44
C THR A 81 6.10 -9.99 5.37
N PHE A 82 5.53 -8.93 5.93
CA PHE A 82 6.16 -7.61 5.98
C PHE A 82 7.46 -7.65 6.78
N GLU A 83 7.42 -8.25 7.97
CA GLU A 83 8.59 -8.34 8.84
C GLU A 83 9.70 -9.16 8.18
N GLU A 84 9.35 -10.25 7.50
CA GLU A 84 10.31 -11.06 6.77
C GLU A 84 10.97 -10.27 5.64
N ALA A 85 10.18 -9.53 4.86
CA ALA A 85 10.71 -8.72 3.76
C ALA A 85 11.62 -7.61 4.28
N ARG A 86 11.22 -6.95 5.36
CA ARG A 86 12.00 -5.90 5.99
C ARG A 86 13.32 -6.44 6.54
N SER A 87 13.29 -7.62 7.14
CA SER A 87 14.47 -8.28 7.70
C SER A 87 15.48 -8.63 6.61
N LYS A 88 15.01 -9.16 5.48
CA LYS A 88 15.86 -9.47 4.33
C LYS A 88 16.52 -8.22 3.78
N LYS A 89 15.77 -7.13 3.70
CA LYS A 89 16.28 -5.86 3.21
C LYS A 89 17.37 -5.32 4.14
N SER A 90 17.17 -5.44 5.43
CA SER A 90 18.17 -5.03 6.41
C SER A 90 19.46 -5.83 6.28
N LYS A 91 19.35 -7.12 6.03
CA LYS A 91 20.52 -7.99 5.81
C LYS A 91 21.29 -7.64 4.54
N THR A 92 20.59 -7.16 3.52
CA THR A 92 21.22 -6.79 2.25
C THR A 92 22.07 -5.54 2.37
N LEU A 93 21.80 -4.70 3.37
CA LEU A 93 22.55 -3.46 3.59
C LEU A 93 23.93 -3.70 4.23
N PHE A 94 24.20 -4.89 4.66
CA PHE A 94 25.49 -5.27 5.20
C PHE A 94 26.23 -6.17 4.22
#